data_bcb5dd62d965a65c6ef8a9c44765b2b3
#
_entry.id   bcb5dd62d965a65c6ef8a9c44765b2b3
#
_cell.length_a   1.000
_cell.length_b   1.000
_cell.length_c   1.000
_cell.angle_alpha   90.00
_cell.angle_beta   90.00
_cell.angle_gamma   90.00
#
_symmetry.space_group_name_H-M   'P 1'
#
loop_
_entity.id
_entity.type
_entity.pdbx_description
1 polymer ?
#
loop_
_entity_poly.entity_id
_entity_poly.type
_entity_poly.pdbx_seq_one_letter_code
_entity_poly.pdbx_strand_id
1 'polypeptide(L)'
;MADRAFVVGLSGIPGSGKTTLMRLLLRDYSQAEAVYYDRFHPGKTDAQISDWFARTGDPNELPLSDLIGELTRRTQIRPDGRGRPLVLFETAFGRAHAATGAFIDFLIWIDTPLDIALARATQVFLGSMQRDQAPNAAADFIVWLTRYMRDYPMLRAMYLTWREQLAATADLILDGTEPAEAMADAVRKALAARGIESASAPPLKT
;
A
#
# COMPACT_ATOMS: atom_id res chain seq x y z
N MET A 1 -22.64 -3.53 15.31
CA MET A 1 -21.66 -3.65 14.20
C MET A 1 -20.24 -3.57 14.77
N ALA A 2 -19.79 -4.57 15.51
CA ALA A 2 -18.44 -4.55 16.13
C ALA A 2 -17.75 -5.91 16.07
N ASP A 3 -18.06 -6.73 15.06
CA ASP A 3 -17.62 -8.13 15.05
C ASP A 3 -16.38 -8.41 14.18
N ARG A 4 -15.69 -7.39 13.67
CA ARG A 4 -14.43 -7.56 12.93
C ARG A 4 -13.44 -6.43 13.18
N ALA A 5 -12.18 -6.68 12.89
CA ALA A 5 -11.14 -5.65 12.87
C ALA A 5 -11.49 -4.49 11.95
N PHE A 6 -11.01 -3.30 12.30
CA PHE A 6 -11.08 -2.14 11.41
C PHE A 6 -9.94 -2.17 10.41
N VAL A 7 -10.25 -2.05 9.13
CA VAL A 7 -9.26 -2.15 8.06
C VAL A 7 -8.98 -0.78 7.46
N VAL A 8 -7.73 -0.34 7.57
CA VAL A 8 -7.21 0.85 6.89
C VAL A 8 -6.49 0.42 5.63
N GLY A 9 -7.04 0.74 4.48
CA GLY A 9 -6.38 0.56 3.19
C GLY A 9 -5.41 1.71 2.92
N LEU A 10 -4.15 1.39 2.61
CA LEU A 10 -3.16 2.37 2.15
C LEU A 10 -2.89 2.14 0.67
N SER A 11 -3.28 3.08 -0.17
CA SER A 11 -3.13 3.01 -1.62
C SER A 11 -2.34 4.19 -2.18
N GLY A 12 -1.80 4.02 -3.35
CA GLY A 12 -0.98 4.98 -4.07
C GLY A 12 -0.06 4.27 -5.07
N ILE A 13 0.51 5.02 -5.99
CA ILE A 13 1.41 4.46 -7.02
C ILE A 13 2.73 3.92 -6.42
N PRO A 14 3.49 3.07 -7.12
CA PRO A 14 4.84 2.69 -6.71
C PRO A 14 5.71 3.92 -6.43
N GLY A 15 6.43 3.93 -5.30
CA GLY A 15 7.23 5.09 -4.89
C GLY A 15 6.45 6.19 -4.14
N SER A 16 5.14 6.05 -3.93
CA SER A 16 4.33 7.06 -3.21
C SER A 16 4.63 7.16 -1.71
N GLY A 17 5.28 6.15 -1.10
CA GLY A 17 5.60 6.17 0.33
C GLY A 17 4.71 5.25 1.19
N LYS A 18 3.82 4.43 0.60
CA LYS A 18 2.94 3.49 1.33
C LYS A 18 3.65 2.68 2.39
N THR A 19 4.72 1.99 2.01
CA THR A 19 5.47 1.11 2.92
C THR A 19 6.15 1.89 4.05
N THR A 20 6.58 3.12 3.79
CA THR A 20 7.17 4.00 4.82
C THR A 20 6.09 4.42 5.81
N LEU A 21 4.96 4.91 5.33
CA LEU A 21 3.81 5.27 6.18
C LEU A 21 3.31 4.06 6.98
N MET A 22 3.20 2.89 6.34
CA MET A 22 2.83 1.64 7.01
C MET A 22 3.71 1.34 8.23
N ARG A 23 5.04 1.48 8.09
CA ARG A 23 5.98 1.23 9.20
C ARG A 23 5.80 2.20 10.36
N LEU A 24 5.53 3.48 10.07
CA LEU A 24 5.25 4.48 11.10
C LEU A 24 3.96 4.15 11.84
N LEU A 25 2.90 3.82 11.13
CA LEU A 25 1.62 3.45 11.75
C LEU A 25 1.73 2.17 12.58
N LEU A 26 2.49 1.16 12.14
CA LEU A 26 2.73 -0.05 12.93
C LEU A 26 3.50 0.22 14.23
N ARG A 27 4.38 1.21 14.24
CA ARG A 27 5.05 1.67 15.46
C ARG A 27 4.06 2.31 16.43
N ASP A 28 3.14 3.12 15.90
CA ASP A 28 2.22 3.92 16.69
C ASP A 28 1.00 3.11 17.15
N TYR A 29 0.62 2.08 16.40
CA TYR A 29 -0.47 1.15 16.68
C TYR A 29 0.10 -0.27 16.90
N SER A 30 0.72 -0.51 18.05
CA SER A 30 1.45 -1.76 18.36
C SER A 30 0.60 -3.03 18.27
N GLN A 31 -0.73 -2.92 18.32
CA GLN A 31 -1.67 -4.03 18.15
C GLN A 31 -2.15 -4.18 16.71
N ALA A 32 -1.71 -3.31 15.78
CA ALA A 32 -2.10 -3.41 14.39
C ALA A 32 -1.40 -4.58 13.69
N GLU A 33 -2.12 -5.24 12.80
CA GLU A 33 -1.58 -6.25 11.91
C GLU A 33 -1.42 -5.70 10.51
N ALA A 34 -0.36 -6.10 9.80
CA ALA A 34 -0.08 -5.63 8.45
C ALA A 34 -0.38 -6.70 7.40
N VAL A 35 -1.03 -6.28 6.33
CA VAL A 35 -1.21 -7.09 5.11
C VAL A 35 -0.61 -6.30 3.94
N TYR A 36 0.27 -6.93 3.18
CA TYR A 36 0.95 -6.34 2.02
C TYR A 36 0.51 -7.06 0.76
N TYR A 37 -0.09 -6.33 -0.18
CA TYR A 37 -0.51 -6.87 -1.48
C TYR A 37 0.62 -7.61 -2.21
N ASP A 38 1.81 -7.04 -2.23
CA ASP A 38 2.96 -7.58 -2.98
C ASP A 38 3.38 -8.99 -2.54
N ARG A 39 2.98 -9.43 -1.35
CA ARG A 39 3.24 -10.80 -0.86
C ARG A 39 2.31 -11.86 -1.47
N PHE A 40 1.24 -11.42 -2.11
CA PHE A 40 0.19 -12.27 -2.68
C PHE A 40 0.10 -12.09 -4.20
N HIS A 41 1.24 -11.73 -4.81
CA HIS A 41 1.29 -11.46 -6.24
C HIS A 41 0.76 -12.65 -7.05
N PRO A 42 -0.11 -12.43 -8.05
CA PRO A 42 -0.81 -13.51 -8.76
C PRO A 42 0.08 -14.35 -9.69
N GLY A 43 1.38 -14.44 -9.45
CA GLY A 43 2.30 -15.29 -10.21
C GLY A 43 2.36 -15.03 -11.71
N LYS A 44 1.84 -13.90 -12.18
CA LYS A 44 1.84 -13.53 -13.60
C LYS A 44 3.23 -13.11 -14.05
N THR A 45 3.61 -13.53 -15.25
CA THR A 45 4.81 -13.00 -15.89
C THR A 45 4.59 -11.53 -16.28
N ASP A 46 5.68 -10.82 -16.47
CA ASP A 46 5.61 -9.42 -16.89
C ASP A 46 4.89 -9.23 -18.24
N ALA A 47 5.02 -10.19 -19.16
CA ALA A 47 4.27 -10.18 -20.41
C ALA A 47 2.75 -10.29 -20.18
N GLN A 48 2.33 -11.14 -19.24
CA GLN A 48 0.93 -11.28 -18.86
C GLN A 48 0.38 -10.03 -18.15
N ILE A 49 1.21 -9.36 -17.36
CA ILE A 49 0.85 -8.09 -16.72
C ILE A 49 0.69 -7.00 -17.79
N SER A 50 1.63 -6.89 -18.72
CA SER A 50 1.57 -5.92 -19.81
C SER A 50 0.35 -6.15 -20.72
N ASP A 51 0.05 -7.42 -21.04
CA ASP A 51 -1.15 -7.77 -21.81
C ASP A 51 -2.45 -7.45 -21.05
N TRP A 52 -2.51 -7.74 -19.75
CA TRP A 52 -3.65 -7.39 -18.92
C TRP A 52 -3.89 -5.87 -18.93
N PHE A 53 -2.84 -5.06 -18.74
CA PHE A 53 -2.96 -3.60 -18.81
C PHE A 53 -3.40 -3.10 -20.18
N ALA A 54 -2.87 -3.68 -21.26
CA ALA A 54 -3.23 -3.28 -22.62
C ALA A 54 -4.68 -3.60 -22.96
N ARG A 55 -5.27 -4.64 -22.36
CA ARG A 55 -6.66 -5.06 -22.63
C ARG A 55 -7.67 -4.32 -21.78
N THR A 56 -7.55 -4.40 -20.48
CA THR A 56 -8.56 -3.89 -19.56
C THR A 56 -7.97 -3.15 -18.38
N GLY A 57 -6.86 -3.66 -17.82
CA GLY A 57 -6.32 -3.22 -16.54
C GLY A 57 -7.32 -3.35 -15.38
N ASP A 58 -8.41 -4.12 -15.55
CA ASP A 58 -9.42 -4.30 -14.50
C ASP A 58 -8.86 -5.17 -13.35
N PRO A 59 -8.71 -4.61 -12.15
CA PRO A 59 -8.23 -5.37 -11.00
C PRO A 59 -9.05 -6.63 -10.68
N ASN A 60 -10.34 -6.64 -11.02
CA ASN A 60 -11.23 -7.75 -10.71
C ASN A 60 -10.95 -9.01 -11.53
N GLU A 61 -10.16 -8.92 -12.60
CA GLU A 61 -9.65 -10.08 -13.32
C GLU A 61 -8.50 -10.81 -12.59
N LEU A 62 -7.98 -10.23 -11.50
CA LEU A 62 -6.87 -10.84 -10.75
C LEU A 62 -7.40 -11.83 -9.71
N PRO A 63 -6.95 -13.11 -9.75
CA PRO A 63 -7.36 -14.10 -8.76
C PRO A 63 -6.57 -13.90 -7.47
N LEU A 64 -7.07 -13.07 -6.56
CA LEU A 64 -6.42 -12.74 -5.27
C LEU A 64 -6.95 -13.60 -4.11
N SER A 65 -7.22 -14.89 -4.36
CA SER A 65 -7.82 -15.81 -3.37
C SER A 65 -7.02 -15.89 -2.07
N ASP A 66 -5.69 -15.97 -2.17
CA ASP A 66 -4.81 -16.08 -0.99
C ASP A 66 -4.80 -14.77 -0.18
N LEU A 67 -4.82 -13.62 -0.85
CA LEU A 67 -4.95 -12.32 -0.20
C LEU A 67 -6.31 -12.17 0.49
N ILE A 68 -7.38 -12.60 -0.15
CA ILE A 68 -8.75 -12.59 0.43
C ILE A 68 -8.77 -13.50 1.67
N GLY A 69 -8.17 -14.69 1.59
CA GLY A 69 -8.04 -15.60 2.72
C GLY A 69 -7.26 -14.98 3.89
N GLU A 70 -6.16 -14.28 3.61
CA GLU A 70 -5.37 -13.59 4.63
C GLU A 70 -6.14 -12.42 5.26
N LEU A 71 -6.82 -11.59 4.45
CA LEU A 71 -7.68 -10.51 4.97
C LEU A 71 -8.80 -11.07 5.83
N THR A 72 -9.46 -12.14 5.40
CA THR A 72 -10.50 -12.81 6.18
C THR A 72 -9.97 -13.26 7.53
N ARG A 73 -8.80 -13.92 7.54
CA ARG A 73 -8.17 -14.41 8.78
C ARG A 73 -7.78 -13.27 9.72
N ARG A 74 -7.20 -12.17 9.19
CA ARG A 74 -6.74 -11.02 9.99
C ARG A 74 -7.88 -10.17 10.53
N THR A 75 -9.02 -10.17 9.85
CA THR A 75 -10.17 -9.38 10.27
C THR A 75 -11.05 -10.09 11.31
N GLN A 76 -10.85 -11.38 11.55
CA GLN A 76 -11.55 -12.09 12.61
C GLN A 76 -11.17 -11.54 13.99
N ILE A 77 -12.17 -11.29 14.84
CA ILE A 77 -11.94 -10.82 16.21
C ILE A 77 -11.24 -11.89 17.01
N ARG A 78 -10.16 -11.50 17.69
CA ARG A 78 -9.54 -12.33 18.72
C ARG A 78 -10.28 -12.11 20.03
N PRO A 79 -10.59 -13.17 20.80
CA PRO A 79 -11.41 -13.08 22.01
C PRO A 79 -10.70 -12.41 23.22
N ASP A 80 -9.55 -11.78 23.05
CA ASP A 80 -8.73 -11.25 24.15
C ASP A 80 -9.21 -9.91 24.74
N GLY A 81 -10.30 -9.34 24.22
CA GLY A 81 -10.98 -8.16 24.80
C GLY A 81 -10.19 -6.84 24.75
N ARG A 82 -9.06 -6.79 24.06
CA ARG A 82 -8.19 -5.62 23.98
C ARG A 82 -8.52 -4.73 22.81
N GLY A 83 -9.50 -3.86 22.96
CA GLY A 83 -9.83 -2.83 21.98
C GLY A 83 -10.29 -3.38 20.62
N ARG A 84 -10.55 -2.49 19.65
CA ARG A 84 -10.89 -2.87 18.28
C ARG A 84 -9.61 -3.22 17.52
N PRO A 85 -9.43 -4.46 17.03
CA PRO A 85 -8.25 -4.81 16.26
C PRO A 85 -8.14 -3.91 15.01
N LEU A 86 -6.91 -3.50 14.67
CA LEU A 86 -6.61 -2.69 13.49
C LEU A 86 -5.82 -3.52 12.50
N VAL A 87 -6.25 -3.51 11.24
CA VAL A 87 -5.50 -4.09 10.12
C VAL A 87 -5.08 -2.96 9.19
N LEU A 88 -3.80 -2.84 8.93
CA LEU A 88 -3.24 -1.95 7.92
C LEU A 88 -3.00 -2.76 6.66
N PHE A 89 -3.73 -2.43 5.60
CA PHE A 89 -3.69 -3.14 4.32
C PHE A 89 -3.04 -2.27 3.23
N GLU A 90 -1.79 -2.57 2.87
CA GLU A 90 -1.15 -1.96 1.70
C GLU A 90 -1.73 -2.59 0.43
N THR A 91 -2.35 -1.78 -0.41
CA THR A 91 -3.05 -2.22 -1.62
C THR A 91 -2.68 -1.37 -2.84
N ALA A 92 -2.54 -2.02 -3.99
CA ALA A 92 -2.38 -1.33 -5.26
C ALA A 92 -3.70 -0.77 -5.80
N PHE A 93 -4.83 -1.40 -5.47
CA PHE A 93 -6.11 -1.17 -6.13
C PHE A 93 -7.15 -0.48 -5.25
N GLY A 94 -6.86 -0.22 -3.98
CA GLY A 94 -7.83 0.37 -3.08
C GLY A 94 -9.16 -0.41 -3.09
N ARG A 95 -10.27 0.29 -3.34
CA ARG A 95 -11.60 -0.32 -3.47
C ARG A 95 -11.95 -0.79 -4.89
N ALA A 96 -11.08 -0.57 -5.89
CA ALA A 96 -11.37 -0.97 -7.27
C ALA A 96 -11.37 -2.50 -7.47
N HIS A 97 -10.58 -3.26 -6.70
CA HIS A 97 -10.75 -4.72 -6.64
C HIS A 97 -11.84 -5.04 -5.64
N ALA A 98 -13.04 -5.38 -6.12
CA ALA A 98 -14.26 -5.48 -5.32
C ALA A 98 -14.11 -6.42 -4.11
N ALA A 99 -13.53 -7.62 -4.31
CA ALA A 99 -13.43 -8.62 -3.25
C ALA A 99 -12.48 -8.20 -2.11
N THR A 100 -11.34 -7.56 -2.38
CA THR A 100 -10.43 -7.05 -1.34
C THR A 100 -10.86 -5.67 -0.84
N GLY A 101 -11.45 -4.86 -1.70
CA GLY A 101 -11.98 -3.54 -1.37
C GLY A 101 -13.12 -3.58 -0.36
N ALA A 102 -13.92 -4.66 -0.37
CA ALA A 102 -15.01 -4.87 0.59
C ALA A 102 -14.52 -4.98 2.06
N PHE A 103 -13.25 -5.28 2.30
CA PHE A 103 -12.68 -5.28 3.64
C PHE A 103 -12.33 -3.87 4.14
N ILE A 104 -12.13 -2.88 3.26
CA ILE A 104 -11.58 -1.57 3.60
C ILE A 104 -12.64 -0.67 4.23
N ASP A 105 -12.50 -0.37 5.53
CA ASP A 105 -13.34 0.57 6.26
C ASP A 105 -12.92 2.02 6.04
N PHE A 106 -11.60 2.26 5.90
CA PHE A 106 -11.03 3.59 5.70
C PHE A 106 -9.91 3.53 4.68
N LEU A 107 -10.08 4.18 3.53
CA LEU A 107 -9.11 4.19 2.44
C LEU A 107 -8.30 5.48 2.44
N ILE A 108 -6.98 5.33 2.47
CA ILE A 108 -6.02 6.41 2.32
C ILE A 108 -5.40 6.33 0.93
N TRP A 109 -5.42 7.44 0.20
CA TRP A 109 -4.68 7.61 -1.04
C TRP A 109 -3.48 8.54 -0.80
N ILE A 110 -2.26 8.07 -1.14
CA ILE A 110 -1.06 8.92 -1.11
C ILE A 110 -0.84 9.46 -2.51
N ASP A 111 -1.15 10.74 -2.69
CA ASP A 111 -1.02 11.44 -3.95
C ASP A 111 0.40 12.00 -4.12
N THR A 112 1.17 11.34 -4.97
CA THR A 112 2.57 11.70 -5.22
C THR A 112 2.75 12.02 -6.70
N PRO A 113 3.40 13.14 -7.05
CA PRO A 113 3.78 13.43 -8.42
C PRO A 113 4.58 12.29 -9.06
N LEU A 114 4.28 11.97 -10.32
CA LEU A 114 4.80 10.79 -11.00
C LEU A 114 6.34 10.79 -11.13
N ASP A 115 6.94 11.94 -11.31
CA ASP A 115 8.40 12.11 -11.38
C ASP A 115 9.08 11.83 -10.03
N ILE A 116 8.50 12.31 -8.93
CA ILE A 116 8.98 12.04 -7.57
C ILE A 116 8.79 10.55 -7.23
N ALA A 117 7.66 9.98 -7.56
CA ALA A 117 7.37 8.58 -7.33
C ALA A 117 8.32 7.67 -8.13
N LEU A 118 8.60 8.01 -9.41
CA LEU A 118 9.56 7.32 -10.26
C LEU A 118 10.97 7.34 -9.66
N ALA A 119 11.44 8.52 -9.23
CA ALA A 119 12.75 8.66 -8.61
C ALA A 119 12.87 7.79 -7.34
N ARG A 120 11.86 7.84 -6.46
CA ARG A 120 11.81 7.04 -5.23
C ARG A 120 11.76 5.53 -5.50
N ALA A 121 10.95 5.08 -6.46
CA ALA A 121 10.87 3.67 -6.84
C ALA A 121 12.21 3.16 -7.36
N THR A 122 12.90 3.95 -8.20
CA THR A 122 14.23 3.63 -8.71
C THR A 122 15.26 3.52 -7.57
N GLN A 123 15.23 4.45 -6.61
CA GLN A 123 16.12 4.40 -5.43
C GLN A 123 15.88 3.18 -4.55
N VAL A 124 14.62 2.81 -4.32
CA VAL A 124 14.26 1.61 -3.52
C VAL A 124 14.78 0.36 -4.19
N PHE A 125 14.61 0.23 -5.51
CA PHE A 125 15.10 -0.92 -6.26
C PHE A 125 16.64 -1.00 -6.26
N LEU A 126 17.31 0.12 -6.51
CA LEU A 126 18.78 0.21 -6.43
C LEU A 126 19.28 -0.19 -5.03
N GLY A 127 18.63 0.31 -3.98
CA GLY A 127 18.98 -0.01 -2.60
C GLY A 127 18.78 -1.49 -2.25
N SER A 128 17.78 -2.18 -2.82
CA SER A 128 17.61 -3.63 -2.62
C SER A 128 18.75 -4.41 -3.27
N MET A 129 19.12 -4.09 -4.51
CA MET A 129 20.23 -4.72 -5.22
C MET A 129 21.56 -4.58 -4.47
N GLN A 130 21.82 -3.40 -3.88
CA GLN A 130 23.03 -3.16 -3.11
C GLN A 130 23.08 -4.00 -1.81
N ARG A 131 21.93 -4.21 -1.16
CA ARG A 131 21.86 -5.02 0.07
C ARG A 131 22.04 -6.50 -0.20
N ASP A 132 21.45 -7.00 -1.28
CA ASP A 132 21.44 -8.42 -1.61
C ASP A 132 22.82 -8.93 -2.07
N GLN A 133 23.79 -8.02 -2.34
CA GLN A 133 25.17 -8.32 -2.77
C GLN A 133 25.24 -9.40 -3.87
N ALA A 134 24.21 -9.49 -4.72
CA ALA A 134 24.13 -10.46 -5.78
C ALA A 134 25.27 -10.25 -6.77
N PRO A 135 25.92 -11.32 -7.27
CA PRO A 135 27.08 -11.22 -8.16
C PRO A 135 26.85 -10.34 -9.42
N ASN A 136 25.59 -10.24 -9.85
CA ASN A 136 25.19 -9.51 -11.06
C ASN A 136 24.29 -8.30 -10.76
N ALA A 137 24.24 -7.81 -9.51
CA ALA A 137 23.32 -6.77 -9.09
C ALA A 137 23.29 -5.52 -10.01
N ALA A 138 24.45 -5.08 -10.50
CA ALA A 138 24.51 -3.95 -11.42
C ALA A 138 23.89 -4.26 -12.80
N ALA A 139 24.16 -5.45 -13.34
CA ALA A 139 23.59 -5.89 -14.61
C ALA A 139 22.06 -6.07 -14.48
N ASP A 140 21.61 -6.69 -13.40
CA ASP A 140 20.18 -6.88 -13.11
C ASP A 140 19.45 -5.55 -12.95
N PHE A 141 20.09 -4.56 -12.30
CA PHE A 141 19.56 -3.21 -12.20
C PHE A 141 19.41 -2.54 -13.56
N ILE A 142 20.43 -2.63 -14.44
CA ILE A 142 20.36 -2.07 -15.79
C ILE A 142 19.25 -2.72 -16.60
N VAL A 143 19.12 -4.04 -16.54
CA VAL A 143 18.05 -4.79 -17.23
C VAL A 143 16.68 -4.32 -16.74
N TRP A 144 16.48 -4.28 -15.42
CA TRP A 144 15.23 -3.81 -14.83
C TRP A 144 14.92 -2.36 -15.23
N LEU A 145 15.89 -1.45 -15.09
CA LEU A 145 15.71 -0.03 -15.40
C LEU A 145 15.37 0.19 -16.88
N THR A 146 16.11 -0.47 -17.77
CA THR A 146 15.86 -0.40 -19.22
C THR A 146 14.43 -0.82 -19.55
N ARG A 147 13.98 -1.91 -18.94
CA ARG A 147 12.63 -2.41 -19.14
C ARG A 147 11.58 -1.46 -18.55
N TYR A 148 11.78 -1.03 -17.30
CA TYR A 148 10.87 -0.12 -16.61
C TYR A 148 10.69 1.21 -17.39
N MET A 149 11.79 1.79 -17.91
CA MET A 149 11.75 3.01 -18.72
C MET A 149 11.05 2.79 -20.06
N ARG A 150 11.26 1.64 -20.73
CA ARG A 150 10.56 1.29 -21.96
C ARG A 150 9.03 1.23 -21.75
N ASP A 151 8.61 0.61 -20.66
CA ASP A 151 7.20 0.37 -20.36
C ASP A 151 6.53 1.57 -19.64
N TYR A 152 7.33 2.53 -19.16
CA TYR A 152 6.86 3.68 -18.38
C TYR A 152 5.79 4.55 -19.05
N PRO A 153 5.79 4.82 -20.37
CA PRO A 153 4.71 5.59 -20.99
C PRO A 153 3.33 4.94 -20.79
N MET A 154 3.24 3.60 -20.89
CA MET A 154 2.03 2.83 -20.62
C MET A 154 1.67 2.86 -19.13
N LEU A 155 2.66 2.59 -18.25
CA LEU A 155 2.46 2.64 -16.81
C LEU A 155 2.01 4.02 -16.34
N ARG A 156 2.55 5.09 -16.92
CA ARG A 156 2.16 6.47 -16.63
C ARG A 156 0.68 6.72 -16.94
N ALA A 157 0.23 6.31 -18.11
CA ALA A 157 -1.17 6.45 -18.48
C ALA A 157 -2.10 5.73 -17.50
N MET A 158 -1.75 4.50 -17.13
CA MET A 158 -2.46 3.72 -16.14
C MET A 158 -2.46 4.38 -14.75
N TYR A 159 -1.31 4.88 -14.26
CA TYR A 159 -1.22 5.54 -12.96
C TYR A 159 -2.08 6.81 -12.89
N LEU A 160 -2.20 7.56 -13.99
CA LEU A 160 -3.07 8.73 -14.06
C LEU A 160 -4.56 8.31 -13.98
N THR A 161 -4.95 7.27 -14.69
CA THR A 161 -6.32 6.72 -14.61
C THR A 161 -6.63 6.21 -13.18
N TRP A 162 -5.72 5.47 -12.59
CA TRP A 162 -5.89 4.97 -11.23
C TRP A 162 -5.94 6.10 -10.19
N ARG A 163 -5.11 7.14 -10.36
CA ARG A 163 -5.17 8.32 -9.52
C ARG A 163 -6.57 8.92 -9.48
N GLU A 164 -7.17 9.13 -10.64
CA GLU A 164 -8.53 9.68 -10.74
C GLU A 164 -9.57 8.75 -10.08
N GLN A 165 -9.51 7.46 -10.37
CA GLN A 165 -10.50 6.49 -9.88
C GLN A 165 -10.35 6.20 -8.38
N LEU A 166 -9.12 5.98 -7.91
CA LEU A 166 -8.87 5.57 -6.52
C LEU A 166 -8.91 6.74 -5.55
N ALA A 167 -8.40 7.92 -5.94
CA ALA A 167 -8.49 9.10 -5.11
C ALA A 167 -9.95 9.53 -4.89
N ALA A 168 -10.82 9.35 -5.91
CA ALA A 168 -12.24 9.68 -5.80
C ALA A 168 -12.98 8.82 -4.75
N THR A 169 -12.47 7.65 -4.42
CA THR A 169 -13.07 6.73 -3.41
C THR A 169 -12.33 6.75 -2.07
N ALA A 170 -11.27 7.54 -1.95
CA ALA A 170 -10.49 7.65 -0.73
C ALA A 170 -11.21 8.48 0.34
N ASP A 171 -11.11 8.02 1.59
CA ASP A 171 -11.62 8.75 2.75
C ASP A 171 -10.62 9.82 3.23
N LEU A 172 -9.34 9.67 2.88
CA LEU A 172 -8.27 10.62 3.16
C LEU A 172 -7.27 10.63 2.00
N ILE A 173 -6.97 11.82 1.49
CA ILE A 173 -5.91 12.04 0.51
C ILE A 173 -4.74 12.72 1.23
N LEU A 174 -3.54 12.13 1.10
CA LEU A 174 -2.30 12.66 1.65
C LEU A 174 -1.42 13.19 0.52
N ASP A 175 -0.78 14.33 0.73
CA ASP A 175 0.28 14.80 -0.15
C ASP A 175 1.54 13.96 0.06
N GLY A 176 1.87 13.12 -0.92
CA GLY A 176 3.04 12.25 -0.87
C GLY A 176 4.38 12.99 -0.98
N THR A 177 4.38 14.31 -1.16
CA THR A 177 5.61 15.15 -1.10
C THR A 177 5.97 15.55 0.32
N GLU A 178 4.99 15.51 1.23
CA GLU A 178 5.19 15.83 2.64
C GLU A 178 6.10 14.80 3.36
N PRO A 179 6.73 15.22 4.46
CA PRO A 179 7.45 14.28 5.33
C PRO A 179 6.56 13.14 5.81
N ALA A 180 7.11 11.93 5.85
CA ALA A 180 6.34 10.75 6.23
C ALA A 180 5.70 10.84 7.63
N GLU A 181 6.35 11.53 8.59
CA GLU A 181 5.79 11.79 9.92
C GLU A 181 4.57 12.74 9.86
N ALA A 182 4.58 13.76 8.98
CA ALA A 182 3.43 14.64 8.80
C ALA A 182 2.23 13.88 8.22
N MET A 183 2.46 12.98 7.27
CA MET A 183 1.44 12.07 6.76
C MET A 183 0.90 11.15 7.86
N ALA A 184 1.80 10.58 8.70
CA ALA A 184 1.39 9.74 9.81
C ALA A 184 0.56 10.51 10.85
N ASP A 185 0.91 11.78 11.14
CA ASP A 185 0.13 12.67 12.00
C ASP A 185 -1.29 12.89 11.47
N ALA A 186 -1.44 13.12 10.17
CA ALA A 186 -2.75 13.29 9.54
C ALA A 186 -3.59 12.00 9.68
N VAL A 187 -2.98 10.82 9.48
CA VAL A 187 -3.66 9.54 9.66
C VAL A 187 -4.07 9.33 11.12
N ARG A 188 -3.17 9.60 12.09
CA ARG A 188 -3.49 9.49 13.53
C ARG A 188 -4.70 10.32 13.91
N LYS A 189 -4.75 11.57 13.45
CA LYS A 189 -5.90 12.48 13.68
C LYS A 189 -7.19 11.92 13.08
N ALA A 190 -7.11 11.40 11.86
CA ALA A 190 -8.28 10.85 11.18
C ALA A 190 -8.80 9.56 11.85
N LEU A 191 -7.91 8.70 12.38
CA LEU A 191 -8.26 7.48 13.10
C LEU A 191 -8.80 7.78 14.51
N ALA A 192 -8.18 8.74 15.23
CA ALA A 192 -8.67 9.19 16.53
C ALA A 192 -10.10 9.73 16.46
N ALA A 193 -10.43 10.50 15.40
CA ALA A 193 -11.80 10.96 15.15
C ALA A 193 -12.82 9.83 14.94
N ARG A 194 -12.34 8.60 14.70
CA ARG A 194 -13.14 7.36 14.56
C ARG A 194 -13.04 6.44 15.79
N GLY A 195 -12.47 6.95 16.89
CA GLY A 195 -12.30 6.19 18.14
C GLY A 195 -11.20 5.13 18.08
N ILE A 196 -10.24 5.25 17.15
CA ILE A 196 -9.09 4.36 17.05
C ILE A 196 -7.87 5.13 17.55
N GLU A 197 -7.53 4.89 18.82
CA GLU A 197 -6.43 5.55 19.50
C GLU A 197 -5.10 4.83 19.22
N SER A 198 -4.02 5.61 19.04
CA SER A 198 -2.67 5.06 19.06
C SER A 198 -2.29 4.66 20.48
N ALA A 199 -1.48 3.61 20.64
CA ALA A 199 -0.89 3.32 21.94
C ALA A 199 -0.10 4.57 22.36
N SER A 200 -0.48 5.20 23.49
CA SER A 200 0.20 6.38 24.00
C SER A 200 1.69 6.08 24.08
N ALA A 201 2.51 6.85 23.37
CA ALA A 201 3.94 6.83 23.64
C ALA A 201 4.12 7.12 25.15
N PRO A 202 4.88 6.31 25.90
CA PRO A 202 5.13 6.62 27.30
C PRO A 202 5.72 8.04 27.35
N PRO A 203 5.31 8.87 28.34
CA PRO A 203 5.83 10.22 28.46
C PRO A 203 7.36 10.15 28.51
N LEU A 204 8.02 10.97 27.71
CA LEU A 204 9.46 11.15 27.75
C LEU A 204 9.81 11.46 29.21
N LYS A 205 10.54 10.55 29.86
CA LYS A 205 11.11 10.82 31.19
C LYS A 205 12.09 11.97 31.01
N THR A 206 11.67 13.14 31.48
CA THR A 206 12.53 14.32 31.68
C THR A 206 13.61 14.01 32.71
#